data_0c59a390d3e4a1fcd082d93800b74b84
#
_entry.id   0c59a390d3e4a1fcd082d93800b74b84
#
_cell.length_a   1.000
_cell.length_b   1.000
_cell.length_c   1.000
_cell.angle_alpha   90.00
_cell.angle_beta   90.00
_cell.angle_gamma   90.00
#
_symmetry.space_group_name_H-M   'P 1'
#
loop_
_entity.id
_entity.type
_entity.pdbx_description
1 polymer ?
#
loop_
_entity_poly.entity_id
_entity_poly.type
_entity_poly.pdbx_seq_one_letter_code
_entity_poly.pdbx_strand_id
1 'polypeptide(L)'
;MIKVGEHITLDIIGTTKDYDPSVYERVINKIAKVADVTILNISKYKFEPQGFTILALLAESHISFHTFPEKGIISFDFFTCGKISPSVAIDIIKKEFKHKRIVKKEFNRDTKSLYHDIYSSPGLQKSYVVNDVLEDFKSKVGQHIEILELEQFGKSLFIDGEIQVAASDEHLYSSTFVGSSLNLNKDNDRAAIIGGGDGGVARECISKNFNFIDWYELCLLYTSPSPRDQRGSRMPSSA
;
A
#
# COMPACT_ATOMS: atom_id res chain seq x y z
N MET A 1 0.71 14.21 -9.45
CA MET A 1 1.61 13.49 -8.50
C MET A 1 2.78 14.41 -8.19
N ILE A 2 2.99 14.74 -6.92
CA ILE A 2 4.16 15.52 -6.48
C ILE A 2 5.16 14.51 -5.93
N LYS A 3 6.26 14.28 -6.65
CA LYS A 3 7.38 13.47 -6.15
C LYS A 3 8.16 14.32 -5.16
N VAL A 4 8.22 13.89 -3.90
CA VAL A 4 8.96 14.58 -2.83
C VAL A 4 10.44 14.15 -2.84
N GLY A 5 10.73 12.90 -3.20
CA GLY A 5 12.08 12.37 -3.29
C GLY A 5 12.10 10.84 -3.35
N GLU A 6 13.32 10.30 -3.44
CA GLU A 6 13.58 8.87 -3.40
C GLU A 6 14.35 8.51 -2.14
N HIS A 7 14.05 7.36 -1.57
CA HIS A 7 14.62 6.90 -0.33
C HIS A 7 15.02 5.44 -0.44
N ILE A 8 16.28 5.11 -0.13
CA ILE A 8 16.72 3.72 -0.02
C ILE A 8 17.25 3.45 1.38
N THR A 9 16.96 2.25 1.86
CA THR A 9 17.61 1.70 3.05
C THR A 9 18.32 0.41 2.69
N LEU A 10 19.51 0.19 3.26
CA LEU A 10 20.27 -1.03 3.08
C LEU A 10 20.67 -1.57 4.45
N ASP A 11 20.34 -2.82 4.75
CA ASP A 11 20.90 -3.55 5.87
C ASP A 11 22.01 -4.47 5.33
N ILE A 12 23.26 -4.16 5.68
CA ILE A 12 24.47 -4.86 5.27
C ILE A 12 24.77 -5.90 6.35
N ILE A 13 24.50 -7.17 6.06
CA ILE A 13 24.48 -8.25 7.04
C ILE A 13 25.71 -9.14 6.90
N GLY A 14 26.26 -9.57 8.04
CA GLY A 14 27.42 -10.44 8.11
C GLY A 14 28.73 -9.69 7.92
N THR A 15 28.78 -8.43 8.36
CA THR A 15 30.02 -7.67 8.47
C THR A 15 30.81 -8.20 9.67
N THR A 16 31.98 -8.79 9.40
CA THR A 16 32.86 -9.34 10.45
C THR A 16 33.95 -8.36 10.88
N LYS A 17 33.98 -7.19 10.25
CA LYS A 17 34.99 -6.18 10.48
C LYS A 17 34.39 -4.96 11.11
N ASP A 18 34.94 -4.49 12.21
CA ASP A 18 34.69 -3.16 12.72
C ASP A 18 35.49 -2.16 11.88
N TYR A 19 34.79 -1.27 11.18
CA TYR A 19 35.41 -0.30 10.30
C TYR A 19 35.71 0.99 11.06
N ASP A 20 36.88 1.58 10.81
CA ASP A 20 37.18 2.89 11.33
C ASP A 20 36.16 3.95 10.88
N PRO A 21 35.74 4.87 11.75
CA PRO A 21 34.80 5.94 11.41
C PRO A 21 35.13 6.74 10.15
N SER A 22 36.41 6.88 9.80
CA SER A 22 36.85 7.56 8.58
C SER A 22 36.42 6.85 7.29
N VAL A 23 36.21 5.52 7.36
CA VAL A 23 35.73 4.74 6.21
C VAL A 23 34.32 5.18 5.82
N TYR A 24 33.44 5.33 6.80
CA TYR A 24 32.06 5.78 6.57
C TYR A 24 32.00 7.18 5.98
N GLU A 25 32.81 8.10 6.51
CA GLU A 25 32.89 9.47 5.99
C GLU A 25 33.40 9.47 4.54
N ARG A 26 34.43 8.71 4.24
CA ARG A 26 34.94 8.56 2.87
C ARG A 26 33.85 8.00 1.93
N VAL A 27 33.07 7.02 2.39
CA VAL A 27 31.98 6.41 1.62
C VAL A 27 30.87 7.43 1.37
N ILE A 28 30.48 8.20 2.40
CA ILE A 28 29.49 9.29 2.26
C ILE A 28 29.95 10.31 1.21
N ASN A 29 31.22 10.78 1.30
CA ASN A 29 31.75 11.75 0.33
C ASN A 29 31.75 11.17 -1.11
N LYS A 30 32.06 9.88 -1.26
CA LYS A 30 32.03 9.22 -2.56
C LYS A 30 30.62 9.09 -3.12
N ILE A 31 29.64 8.74 -2.27
CA ILE A 31 28.22 8.68 -2.63
C ILE A 31 27.72 10.07 -3.02
N ALA A 32 28.00 11.08 -2.20
CA ALA A 32 27.55 12.46 -2.46
C ALA A 32 28.04 12.97 -3.81
N LYS A 33 29.31 12.68 -4.15
CA LYS A 33 29.90 13.05 -5.45
C LYS A 33 29.18 12.36 -6.63
N VAL A 34 28.87 11.06 -6.51
CA VAL A 34 28.23 10.30 -7.59
C VAL A 34 26.75 10.65 -7.70
N ALA A 35 26.08 10.90 -6.58
CA ALA A 35 24.67 11.30 -6.52
C ALA A 35 24.44 12.78 -6.85
N ASP A 36 25.51 13.56 -7.05
CA ASP A 36 25.46 15.01 -7.30
C ASP A 36 24.67 15.74 -6.21
N VAL A 37 24.99 15.45 -4.94
CA VAL A 37 24.38 16.09 -3.77
C VAL A 37 25.42 16.84 -2.94
N THR A 38 24.96 17.89 -2.25
CA THR A 38 25.80 18.81 -1.50
C THR A 38 25.80 18.49 0.00
N ILE A 39 26.95 18.12 0.56
CA ILE A 39 27.10 17.91 2.01
C ILE A 39 27.18 19.28 2.70
N LEU A 40 26.25 19.54 3.63
CA LEU A 40 26.22 20.76 4.45
C LEU A 40 26.92 20.55 5.80
N ASN A 41 26.72 19.38 6.41
CA ASN A 41 27.30 19.05 7.71
C ASN A 41 27.43 17.54 7.88
N ILE A 42 28.39 17.09 8.70
CA ILE A 42 28.54 15.68 9.11
C ILE A 42 28.62 15.63 10.64
N SER A 43 27.69 14.89 11.25
CA SER A 43 27.65 14.60 12.68
C SER A 43 28.03 13.15 12.93
N LYS A 44 28.78 12.88 14.00
CA LYS A 44 29.29 11.54 14.35
C LYS A 44 29.09 11.27 15.83
N TYR A 45 28.77 10.03 16.17
CA TYR A 45 28.71 9.60 17.56
C TYR A 45 29.19 8.16 17.69
N LYS A 46 30.10 7.92 18.65
CA LYS A 46 30.57 6.59 19.01
C LYS A 46 29.91 6.16 20.31
N PHE A 47 29.31 4.99 20.30
CA PHE A 47 28.64 4.42 21.47
C PHE A 47 29.61 3.57 22.29
N GLU A 48 29.38 3.52 23.60
CA GLU A 48 30.08 2.61 24.51
C GLU A 48 29.14 1.43 24.85
N PRO A 49 29.63 0.18 24.86
CA PRO A 49 31.01 -0.23 24.62
C PRO A 49 31.35 -0.33 23.12
N GLN A 50 30.37 -0.27 22.20
CA GLN A 50 30.61 -0.40 20.76
C GLN A 50 29.44 0.21 19.96
N GLY A 51 29.65 0.38 18.65
CA GLY A 51 28.69 0.98 17.75
C GLY A 51 29.05 2.41 17.36
N PHE A 52 28.60 2.82 16.21
CA PHE A 52 28.91 4.13 15.64
C PHE A 52 27.74 4.61 14.77
N THR A 53 27.47 5.87 14.86
CA THR A 53 26.51 6.54 13.97
C THR A 53 27.18 7.71 13.29
N ILE A 54 26.93 7.87 12.01
CA ILE A 54 27.28 9.06 11.23
C ILE A 54 26.08 9.49 10.40
N LEU A 55 25.83 10.79 10.42
CA LEU A 55 24.76 11.46 9.67
C LEU A 55 25.37 12.60 8.87
N ALA A 56 25.18 12.58 7.58
CA ALA A 56 25.46 13.72 6.70
C ALA A 56 24.16 14.44 6.36
N LEU A 57 24.07 15.69 6.75
CA LEU A 57 23.04 16.62 6.30
C LEU A 57 23.40 17.06 4.89
N LEU A 58 22.47 16.91 3.96
CA LEU A 58 22.60 17.33 2.57
C LEU A 58 21.67 18.52 2.30
N ALA A 59 22.02 19.34 1.32
CA ALA A 59 21.07 20.34 0.79
C ALA A 59 19.81 19.67 0.23
N GLU A 60 19.96 18.43 -0.27
CA GLU A 60 18.91 17.62 -0.88
C GLU A 60 18.30 16.58 0.08
N SER A 61 18.71 16.48 1.34
CA SER A 61 18.18 15.73 2.47
C SER A 61 19.26 15.11 3.39
N HIS A 62 19.54 13.77 3.38
CA HIS A 62 20.51 13.17 4.29
C HIS A 62 21.03 11.80 3.82
N ILE A 63 22.22 11.43 4.34
CA ILE A 63 22.79 10.08 4.31
C ILE A 63 23.15 9.69 5.74
N SER A 64 22.84 8.47 6.16
CA SER A 64 23.29 7.97 7.47
C SER A 64 23.84 6.53 7.40
N PHE A 65 24.73 6.24 8.37
CA PHE A 65 25.12 4.87 8.74
C PHE A 65 24.94 4.69 10.25
N HIS A 66 24.42 3.53 10.61
CA HIS A 66 24.34 3.03 11.98
C HIS A 66 24.97 1.65 12.04
N THR A 67 25.89 1.43 12.97
CA THR A 67 26.59 0.17 13.09
C THR A 67 26.15 -0.58 14.33
N PHE A 68 25.97 -1.88 14.18
CA PHE A 68 25.63 -2.83 15.23
C PHE A 68 26.65 -3.98 15.21
N PRO A 69 27.87 -3.76 15.74
CA PRO A 69 28.96 -4.74 15.65
C PRO A 69 28.58 -6.09 16.28
N GLU A 70 27.81 -6.07 17.38
CA GLU A 70 27.31 -7.24 18.09
C GLU A 70 26.38 -8.12 17.26
N LYS A 71 25.74 -7.54 16.23
CA LYS A 71 24.85 -8.24 15.30
C LYS A 71 25.50 -8.48 13.94
N GLY A 72 26.69 -7.91 13.72
CA GLY A 72 27.34 -7.94 12.42
C GLY A 72 26.52 -7.22 11.34
N ILE A 73 25.89 -6.08 11.69
CA ILE A 73 24.99 -5.32 10.81
C ILE A 73 25.48 -3.88 10.72
N ILE A 74 25.45 -3.33 9.50
CA ILE A 74 25.52 -1.90 9.22
C ILE A 74 24.24 -1.53 8.50
N SER A 75 23.46 -0.62 9.09
CA SER A 75 22.27 -0.04 8.47
C SER A 75 22.66 1.28 7.79
N PHE A 76 22.26 1.41 6.55
CA PHE A 76 22.47 2.58 5.70
C PHE A 76 21.13 3.16 5.27
N ASP A 77 21.05 4.47 5.25
CA ASP A 77 19.89 5.22 4.84
C ASP A 77 20.33 6.37 3.93
N PHE A 78 19.65 6.54 2.80
CA PHE A 78 19.85 7.66 1.90
C PHE A 78 18.51 8.12 1.34
N PHE A 79 18.10 9.30 1.78
CA PHE A 79 16.98 10.02 1.24
C PHE A 79 17.46 11.23 0.45
N THR A 80 16.91 11.47 -0.74
CA THR A 80 17.23 12.63 -1.55
C THR A 80 16.04 13.09 -2.40
N CYS A 81 15.89 14.42 -2.51
CA CYS A 81 15.04 15.06 -3.52
C CYS A 81 15.86 15.51 -4.76
N GLY A 82 17.14 15.10 -4.83
CA GLY A 82 18.02 15.38 -5.97
C GLY A 82 17.61 14.69 -7.26
N LYS A 83 18.33 14.97 -8.34
CA LYS A 83 18.01 14.46 -9.67
C LYS A 83 18.46 13.02 -9.91
N ILE A 84 19.50 12.60 -9.20
CA ILE A 84 20.10 11.25 -9.36
C ILE A 84 19.51 10.34 -8.29
N SER A 85 19.08 9.15 -8.70
CA SER A 85 18.52 8.15 -7.79
C SER A 85 19.52 7.76 -6.71
N PRO A 86 19.10 7.64 -5.42
CA PRO A 86 19.96 7.20 -4.33
C PRO A 86 20.49 5.76 -4.52
N SER A 87 19.94 4.99 -5.45
CA SER A 87 20.39 3.62 -5.77
C SER A 87 21.83 3.56 -6.27
N VAL A 88 22.42 4.67 -6.73
CA VAL A 88 23.87 4.75 -7.07
C VAL A 88 24.79 4.41 -5.89
N ALA A 89 24.29 4.55 -4.66
CA ALA A 89 25.05 4.19 -3.45
C ALA A 89 25.30 2.67 -3.32
N ILE A 90 24.43 1.84 -3.91
CA ILE A 90 24.44 0.37 -3.73
C ILE A 90 25.78 -0.23 -4.17
N ASP A 91 26.26 0.12 -5.35
CA ASP A 91 27.52 -0.45 -5.88
C ASP A 91 28.76 0.05 -5.13
N ILE A 92 28.69 1.28 -4.60
CA ILE A 92 29.75 1.82 -3.74
C ILE A 92 29.79 1.03 -2.44
N ILE A 93 28.64 0.83 -1.79
CA ILE A 93 28.52 0.11 -0.53
C ILE A 93 28.97 -1.35 -0.66
N LYS A 94 28.55 -2.04 -1.74
CA LYS A 94 28.98 -3.41 -2.03
C LYS A 94 30.50 -3.57 -2.13
N LYS A 95 31.18 -2.57 -2.67
CA LYS A 95 32.64 -2.58 -2.84
C LYS A 95 33.40 -2.25 -1.55
N GLU A 96 32.84 -1.37 -0.73
CA GLU A 96 33.54 -0.85 0.47
C GLU A 96 33.34 -1.73 1.71
N PHE A 97 32.18 -2.39 1.85
CA PHE A 97 31.88 -3.20 3.04
C PHE A 97 31.82 -4.69 2.71
N LYS A 98 32.58 -5.50 3.44
CA LYS A 98 32.47 -6.97 3.37
C LYS A 98 31.13 -7.38 3.97
N HIS A 99 30.40 -8.22 3.27
CA HIS A 99 29.07 -8.65 3.67
C HIS A 99 28.75 -10.06 3.17
N LYS A 100 27.80 -10.73 3.85
CA LYS A 100 27.20 -11.99 3.38
C LYS A 100 25.94 -11.71 2.55
N ARG A 101 25.15 -10.71 2.94
CA ARG A 101 23.90 -10.33 2.30
C ARG A 101 23.62 -8.83 2.49
N ILE A 102 22.96 -8.23 1.53
CA ILE A 102 22.38 -6.89 1.63
C ILE A 102 20.88 -7.02 1.45
N VAL A 103 20.11 -6.50 2.40
CA VAL A 103 18.66 -6.32 2.28
C VAL A 103 18.42 -4.88 1.86
N LYS A 104 17.80 -4.70 0.69
CA LYS A 104 17.46 -3.39 0.14
C LYS A 104 15.96 -3.16 0.25
N LYS A 105 15.58 -1.94 0.64
CA LYS A 105 14.21 -1.41 0.51
C LYS A 105 14.29 -0.06 -0.20
N GLU A 106 13.37 0.18 -1.09
CA GLU A 106 13.23 1.43 -1.83
C GLU A 106 11.83 2.00 -1.61
N PHE A 107 11.78 3.31 -1.40
CA PHE A 107 10.53 4.03 -1.17
C PHE A 107 10.52 5.28 -2.06
N ASN A 108 9.47 5.41 -2.85
CA ASN A 108 9.14 6.69 -3.45
C ASN A 108 8.38 7.51 -2.41
N ARG A 109 8.92 8.67 -2.02
CA ARG A 109 8.18 9.66 -1.25
C ARG A 109 7.41 10.53 -2.23
N ASP A 110 6.15 10.23 -2.34
CA ASP A 110 5.17 10.97 -3.13
C ASP A 110 3.93 11.23 -2.27
N THR A 111 2.90 11.80 -2.86
CA THR A 111 1.64 12.06 -2.18
C THR A 111 0.72 10.85 -2.11
N LYS A 112 1.17 9.69 -2.59
CA LYS A 112 0.39 8.46 -2.55
C LYS A 112 0.69 7.66 -1.29
N SER A 113 -0.34 7.16 -0.65
CA SER A 113 -0.23 6.23 0.46
C SER A 113 -0.36 4.79 -0.02
N LEU A 114 0.23 3.85 0.72
CA LEU A 114 0.03 2.42 0.50
C LEU A 114 -0.94 1.90 1.55
N TYR A 115 -2.00 1.27 1.09
CA TYR A 115 -2.91 0.50 1.93
C TYR A 115 -2.50 -0.97 1.89
N HIS A 116 -2.27 -1.56 3.06
CA HIS A 116 -1.86 -2.95 3.18
C HIS A 116 -3.06 -3.84 3.49
N ASP A 117 -3.30 -4.82 2.62
CA ASP A 117 -4.32 -5.84 2.83
C ASP A 117 -3.94 -6.74 4.01
N ILE A 118 -4.83 -6.86 5.00
CA ILE A 118 -4.58 -7.63 6.23
C ILE A 118 -4.66 -9.14 6.01
N TYR A 119 -5.34 -9.61 4.97
CA TYR A 119 -5.50 -11.03 4.64
C TYR A 119 -4.40 -11.58 3.74
N SER A 120 -3.25 -10.93 3.74
CA SER A 120 -2.07 -11.48 3.07
C SER A 120 -1.69 -12.83 3.66
N SER A 121 -1.51 -13.84 2.81
CA SER A 121 -1.03 -15.15 3.25
C SER A 121 0.38 -15.05 3.83
N PRO A 122 0.81 -15.97 4.72
CA PRO A 122 2.18 -15.97 5.22
C PRO A 122 3.19 -15.90 4.08
N GLY A 123 4.06 -14.88 4.12
CA GLY A 123 5.07 -14.63 3.08
C GLY A 123 4.56 -13.85 1.86
N LEU A 124 3.27 -13.50 1.78
CA LEU A 124 2.69 -12.63 0.77
C LEU A 124 2.11 -11.38 1.43
N GLN A 125 2.49 -10.22 0.96
CA GLN A 125 1.89 -8.95 1.33
C GLN A 125 1.29 -8.32 0.08
N LYS A 126 -0.01 -8.02 0.10
CA LYS A 126 -0.68 -7.22 -0.92
C LYS A 126 -0.74 -5.78 -0.46
N SER A 127 -0.56 -4.85 -1.39
CA SER A 127 -0.67 -3.43 -1.10
C SER A 127 -1.30 -2.72 -2.29
N TYR A 128 -2.14 -1.74 -2.00
CA TYR A 128 -2.81 -0.91 -2.99
C TYR A 128 -2.28 0.52 -2.92
N VAL A 129 -2.07 1.15 -4.07
CA VAL A 129 -1.74 2.57 -4.12
C VAL A 129 -3.02 3.37 -4.00
N VAL A 130 -3.13 4.15 -2.93
CA VAL A 130 -4.29 4.98 -2.62
C VAL A 130 -4.03 6.40 -3.11
N ASN A 131 -4.91 6.91 -3.96
CA ASN A 131 -4.92 8.30 -4.40
C ASN A 131 -5.66 9.21 -3.43
N ASP A 132 -6.79 8.70 -2.85
CA ASP A 132 -7.60 9.46 -1.90
C ASP A 132 -8.39 8.52 -0.98
N VAL A 133 -8.71 9.00 0.22
CA VAL A 133 -9.62 8.35 1.17
C VAL A 133 -10.95 9.11 1.08
N LEU A 134 -11.94 8.48 0.46
CA LEU A 134 -13.24 9.11 0.23
C LEU A 134 -14.14 9.04 1.46
N GLU A 135 -14.14 7.88 2.13
CA GLU A 135 -14.90 7.65 3.36
C GLU A 135 -14.12 6.71 4.30
N ASP A 136 -14.22 6.95 5.59
CA ASP A 136 -13.65 6.13 6.66
C ASP A 136 -14.55 6.23 7.90
N PHE A 137 -15.24 5.14 8.24
CA PHE A 137 -16.17 5.13 9.36
C PHE A 137 -16.43 3.72 9.90
N LYS A 138 -17.04 3.66 11.10
CA LYS A 138 -17.55 2.40 11.66
C LYS A 138 -19.05 2.27 11.42
N SER A 139 -19.46 1.12 10.89
CA SER A 139 -20.86 0.79 10.69
C SER A 139 -21.58 0.58 12.03
N LYS A 140 -22.92 0.60 12.02
CA LYS A 140 -23.74 0.33 13.22
C LYS A 140 -23.54 -1.07 13.81
N VAL A 141 -23.07 -2.01 12.99
CA VAL A 141 -22.76 -3.38 13.43
C VAL A 141 -21.28 -3.56 13.83
N GLY A 142 -20.51 -2.46 13.84
CA GLY A 142 -19.14 -2.43 14.34
C GLY A 142 -18.06 -2.69 13.29
N GLN A 143 -18.40 -2.94 12.03
CA GLN A 143 -17.43 -3.11 10.94
C GLN A 143 -16.74 -1.79 10.61
N HIS A 144 -15.46 -1.84 10.30
CA HIS A 144 -14.71 -0.70 9.77
C HIS A 144 -14.90 -0.65 8.24
N ILE A 145 -15.45 0.46 7.76
CA ILE A 145 -15.76 0.68 6.35
C ILE A 145 -14.85 1.76 5.81
N GLU A 146 -14.16 1.47 4.73
CA GLU A 146 -13.34 2.45 4.03
C GLU A 146 -13.71 2.45 2.55
N ILE A 147 -13.89 3.62 1.97
CA ILE A 147 -14.05 3.82 0.52
C ILE A 147 -12.82 4.58 0.04
N LEU A 148 -11.98 3.90 -0.71
CA LEU A 148 -10.70 4.42 -1.18
C LEU A 148 -10.72 4.60 -2.70
N GLU A 149 -10.10 5.68 -3.18
CA GLU A 149 -9.78 5.83 -4.60
C GLU A 149 -8.42 5.20 -4.87
N LEU A 150 -8.42 4.01 -5.45
CA LEU A 150 -7.21 3.27 -5.80
C LEU A 150 -6.74 3.63 -7.20
N GLU A 151 -5.42 3.65 -7.41
CA GLU A 151 -4.83 4.01 -8.71
C GLU A 151 -5.26 3.09 -9.85
N GLN A 152 -5.31 1.78 -9.60
CA GLN A 152 -5.58 0.78 -10.65
C GLN A 152 -7.03 0.32 -10.67
N PHE A 153 -7.72 0.40 -9.54
CA PHE A 153 -9.05 -0.18 -9.37
C PHE A 153 -10.15 0.87 -9.26
N GLY A 154 -9.78 2.17 -9.19
CA GLY A 154 -10.72 3.27 -8.95
C GLY A 154 -11.34 3.18 -7.56
N LYS A 155 -12.58 3.64 -7.44
CA LYS A 155 -13.32 3.62 -6.19
C LYS A 155 -13.52 2.18 -5.71
N SER A 156 -13.03 1.88 -4.51
CA SER A 156 -13.01 0.53 -3.94
C SER A 156 -13.51 0.55 -2.51
N LEU A 157 -14.29 -0.45 -2.15
CA LEU A 157 -14.84 -0.65 -0.82
C LEU A 157 -13.99 -1.66 -0.06
N PHE A 158 -13.58 -1.29 1.14
CA PHE A 158 -12.92 -2.16 2.10
C PHE A 158 -13.81 -2.32 3.34
N ILE A 159 -13.85 -3.54 3.86
CA ILE A 159 -14.52 -3.88 5.13
C ILE A 159 -13.51 -4.59 6.00
N ASP A 160 -13.27 -4.05 7.19
CA ASP A 160 -12.32 -4.58 8.17
C ASP A 160 -10.92 -4.85 7.57
N GLY A 161 -10.49 -4.00 6.63
CA GLY A 161 -9.19 -4.07 5.98
C GLY A 161 -9.09 -4.98 4.76
N GLU A 162 -10.18 -5.60 4.33
CA GLU A 162 -10.25 -6.46 3.15
C GLU A 162 -11.05 -5.80 2.02
N ILE A 163 -10.49 -5.82 0.80
CA ILE A 163 -11.21 -5.32 -0.38
C ILE A 163 -12.41 -6.22 -0.69
N GLN A 164 -13.59 -5.62 -0.82
CA GLN A 164 -14.84 -6.30 -1.12
C GLN A 164 -15.24 -6.14 -2.59
N VAL A 165 -15.13 -4.92 -3.10
CA VAL A 165 -15.55 -4.58 -4.45
C VAL A 165 -14.76 -3.38 -4.95
N ALA A 166 -14.45 -3.36 -6.24
CA ALA A 166 -13.84 -2.23 -6.91
C ALA A 166 -14.62 -1.83 -8.17
N ALA A 167 -14.66 -0.53 -8.46
CA ALA A 167 -15.40 0.01 -9.60
C ALA A 167 -14.94 -0.55 -10.95
N SER A 168 -13.67 -0.98 -11.04
CA SER A 168 -13.09 -1.51 -12.28
C SER A 168 -13.62 -2.89 -12.67
N ASP A 169 -14.00 -3.73 -11.72
CA ASP A 169 -14.34 -5.14 -11.96
C ASP A 169 -15.69 -5.59 -11.36
N GLU A 170 -16.35 -4.74 -10.59
CA GLU A 170 -17.67 -5.01 -10.01
C GLU A 170 -18.67 -5.52 -11.05
N HIS A 171 -18.74 -4.86 -12.20
CA HIS A 171 -19.62 -5.25 -13.29
C HIS A 171 -19.33 -6.66 -13.81
N LEU A 172 -18.07 -7.05 -13.97
CA LEU A 172 -17.69 -8.38 -14.42
C LEU A 172 -18.10 -9.45 -13.40
N TYR A 173 -17.86 -9.19 -12.11
CA TYR A 173 -18.27 -10.06 -11.03
C TYR A 173 -19.79 -10.25 -11.02
N SER A 174 -20.56 -9.17 -10.96
CA SER A 174 -22.01 -9.19 -10.85
C SER A 174 -22.67 -9.85 -12.05
N SER A 175 -22.23 -9.53 -13.27
CA SER A 175 -22.78 -10.13 -14.51
C SER A 175 -22.48 -11.62 -14.61
N THR A 176 -21.28 -12.05 -14.20
CA THR A 176 -20.91 -13.47 -14.19
C THR A 176 -21.69 -14.24 -13.15
N PHE A 177 -21.86 -13.69 -11.95
CA PHE A 177 -22.58 -14.30 -10.85
C PHE A 177 -24.06 -14.53 -11.20
N VAL A 178 -24.76 -13.51 -11.67
CA VAL A 178 -26.18 -13.60 -12.09
C VAL A 178 -26.32 -14.44 -13.35
N GLY A 179 -25.44 -14.27 -14.33
CA GLY A 179 -25.46 -15.04 -15.57
C GLY A 179 -25.27 -16.55 -15.35
N SER A 180 -24.40 -16.94 -14.42
CA SER A 180 -24.22 -18.35 -14.04
C SER A 180 -25.47 -18.94 -13.39
N SER A 181 -26.17 -18.15 -12.57
CA SER A 181 -27.43 -18.58 -11.94
C SER A 181 -28.55 -18.80 -12.95
N LEU A 182 -28.64 -17.95 -13.98
CA LEU A 182 -29.61 -18.06 -15.06
C LEU A 182 -29.37 -19.29 -15.97
N ASN A 183 -28.12 -19.69 -16.15
CA ASN A 183 -27.80 -20.90 -16.89
C ASN A 183 -28.32 -22.19 -16.21
N LEU A 184 -28.49 -22.15 -14.89
CA LEU A 184 -29.02 -23.26 -14.10
C LEU A 184 -30.56 -23.23 -14.01
N ASN A 185 -31.15 -22.05 -14.08
CA ASN A 185 -32.60 -21.89 -13.97
C ASN A 185 -33.09 -20.86 -15.02
N LYS A 186 -33.99 -21.29 -15.90
CA LYS A 186 -34.49 -20.50 -17.02
C LYS A 186 -35.65 -19.58 -16.64
N ASP A 187 -36.06 -19.58 -15.37
CA ASP A 187 -37.16 -18.76 -14.88
C ASP A 187 -36.64 -17.52 -14.21
N ASN A 188 -36.98 -16.34 -14.76
CA ASN A 188 -36.60 -15.02 -14.25
C ASN A 188 -37.74 -14.37 -13.45
N ASP A 189 -38.69 -15.16 -12.94
CA ASP A 189 -39.83 -14.55 -12.25
C ASP A 189 -39.39 -13.92 -10.92
N ARG A 190 -38.54 -14.60 -10.14
CA ARG A 190 -38.19 -14.13 -8.81
C ARG A 190 -36.73 -14.42 -8.45
N ALA A 191 -36.05 -13.42 -7.86
CA ALA A 191 -34.73 -13.58 -7.28
C ALA A 191 -34.75 -13.25 -5.79
N ALA A 192 -33.97 -13.99 -4.98
CA ALA A 192 -33.66 -13.64 -3.62
C ALA A 192 -32.16 -13.34 -3.52
N ILE A 193 -31.79 -12.16 -3.05
CA ILE A 193 -30.42 -11.72 -2.84
C ILE A 193 -30.17 -11.64 -1.33
N ILE A 194 -29.15 -12.36 -0.85
CA ILE A 194 -28.74 -12.34 0.55
C ILE A 194 -27.33 -11.72 0.59
N GLY A 195 -27.18 -10.55 1.22
CA GLY A 195 -25.98 -9.74 1.14
C GLY A 195 -25.96 -8.86 -0.13
N GLY A 196 -24.76 -8.55 -0.64
CA GLY A 196 -24.58 -7.72 -1.82
C GLY A 196 -24.98 -6.28 -1.61
N GLY A 197 -24.63 -5.71 -0.44
CA GLY A 197 -24.95 -4.34 -0.03
C GLY A 197 -24.39 -3.24 -0.95
N ASP A 198 -23.46 -3.58 -1.83
CA ASP A 198 -22.93 -2.73 -2.90
C ASP A 198 -23.94 -2.52 -4.05
N GLY A 199 -24.98 -3.37 -4.14
CA GLY A 199 -26.05 -3.25 -5.11
C GLY A 199 -25.73 -3.81 -6.51
N GLY A 200 -24.53 -4.30 -6.77
CA GLY A 200 -24.12 -4.79 -8.08
C GLY A 200 -24.97 -5.95 -8.58
N VAL A 201 -25.18 -6.96 -7.73
CA VAL A 201 -26.02 -8.13 -8.04
C VAL A 201 -27.48 -7.72 -8.26
N ALA A 202 -28.01 -6.80 -7.44
CA ALA A 202 -29.38 -6.31 -7.60
C ALA A 202 -29.55 -5.57 -8.94
N ARG A 203 -28.61 -4.69 -9.30
CA ARG A 203 -28.60 -4.00 -10.59
C ARG A 203 -28.55 -4.99 -11.77
N GLU A 204 -27.77 -6.03 -11.67
CA GLU A 204 -27.67 -7.03 -12.72
C GLU A 204 -28.97 -7.87 -12.83
N CYS A 205 -29.61 -8.22 -11.71
CA CYS A 205 -30.94 -8.88 -11.75
C CYS A 205 -31.98 -7.99 -12.43
N ILE A 206 -31.99 -6.68 -12.19
CA ILE A 206 -32.87 -5.72 -12.88
C ILE A 206 -32.57 -5.74 -14.39
N SER A 207 -31.31 -5.72 -14.79
CA SER A 207 -30.90 -5.74 -16.20
C SER A 207 -31.33 -7.00 -16.93
N LYS A 208 -31.48 -8.13 -16.21
CA LYS A 208 -31.95 -9.42 -16.73
C LYS A 208 -33.47 -9.60 -16.64
N ASN A 209 -34.20 -8.52 -16.32
CA ASN A 209 -35.68 -8.50 -16.29
C ASN A 209 -36.29 -9.50 -15.29
N PHE A 210 -35.72 -9.64 -14.10
CA PHE A 210 -36.42 -10.32 -13.01
C PHE A 210 -37.66 -9.52 -12.60
N ASN A 211 -38.82 -10.18 -12.49
CA ASN A 211 -40.10 -9.55 -12.14
C ASN A 211 -40.13 -9.11 -10.66
N PHE A 212 -39.54 -9.93 -9.79
CA PHE A 212 -39.46 -9.66 -8.36
C PHE A 212 -38.05 -9.91 -7.84
N ILE A 213 -37.56 -8.99 -6.99
CA ILE A 213 -36.26 -9.12 -6.30
C ILE A 213 -36.50 -8.90 -4.81
N ASP A 214 -36.32 -9.96 -4.03
CA ASP A 214 -36.30 -9.87 -2.57
C ASP A 214 -34.84 -9.73 -2.12
N TRP A 215 -34.50 -8.56 -1.57
CA TRP A 215 -33.13 -8.26 -1.16
C TRP A 215 -33.03 -8.15 0.36
N TYR A 216 -32.18 -9.00 0.95
CA TYR A 216 -31.94 -9.10 2.38
C TYR A 216 -30.49 -8.69 2.68
N GLU A 217 -30.31 -7.53 3.28
CA GLU A 217 -29.00 -6.96 3.61
C GLU A 217 -28.97 -6.52 5.07
N LEU A 218 -27.88 -6.86 5.76
CA LEU A 218 -27.66 -6.48 7.14
C LEU A 218 -27.23 -5.01 7.27
N CYS A 219 -26.50 -4.50 6.28
CA CYS A 219 -25.93 -3.15 6.29
C CYS A 219 -26.02 -2.49 4.90
N LEU A 220 -27.04 -1.68 4.67
CA LEU A 220 -27.25 -0.91 3.42
C LEU A 220 -26.39 0.36 3.32
N LEU A 221 -25.37 0.53 4.14
CA LEU A 221 -24.58 1.77 4.22
C LEU A 221 -23.67 2.04 3.02
N TYR A 222 -23.52 1.09 2.11
CA TYR A 222 -22.65 1.22 0.94
C TYR A 222 -23.36 1.73 -0.29
N THR A 223 -24.66 1.60 -0.33
CA THR A 223 -25.46 2.16 -1.41
C THR A 223 -25.81 3.58 -1.07
N SER A 224 -25.63 4.53 -1.99
CA SER A 224 -26.14 5.90 -1.83
C SER A 224 -27.55 5.83 -1.28
N PRO A 225 -27.85 6.44 -0.12
CA PRO A 225 -29.15 6.33 0.49
C PRO A 225 -30.18 6.98 -0.43
N SER A 226 -30.91 6.18 -1.19
CA SER A 226 -32.19 6.60 -1.68
C SER A 226 -33.14 6.63 -0.46
N PRO A 227 -33.96 7.65 -0.27
CA PRO A 227 -34.98 7.68 0.79
C PRO A 227 -35.94 6.48 0.77
N ARG A 228 -35.90 5.67 -0.29
CA ARG A 228 -36.68 4.43 -0.46
C ARG A 228 -36.00 3.18 0.11
N ASP A 229 -34.71 3.23 0.41
CA ASP A 229 -33.91 2.05 0.79
C ASP A 229 -33.93 1.75 2.30
N GLN A 230 -34.61 2.56 3.10
CA GLN A 230 -34.63 2.41 4.57
C GLN A 230 -35.62 1.36 5.10
N ARG A 231 -36.34 0.67 4.25
CA ARG A 231 -37.22 -0.45 4.63
C ARG A 231 -37.05 -1.54 3.59
N GLY A 232 -36.78 -2.78 4.03
CA GLY A 232 -36.73 -3.94 3.17
C GLY A 232 -37.90 -3.94 2.19
N SER A 233 -37.73 -3.28 1.05
CA SER A 233 -38.79 -3.03 0.12
C SER A 233 -38.67 -4.00 -1.04
N ARG A 234 -39.72 -4.71 -1.29
CA ARG A 234 -39.93 -5.38 -2.58
C ARG A 234 -39.90 -4.30 -3.66
N MET A 235 -38.91 -4.33 -4.52
CA MET A 235 -38.92 -3.48 -5.71
C MET A 235 -39.63 -4.22 -6.85
N PRO A 236 -40.69 -3.67 -7.44
CA PRO A 236 -41.16 -4.14 -8.75
C PRO A 236 -40.12 -3.77 -9.80
N SER A 237 -39.86 -4.68 -10.75
CA SER A 237 -38.91 -4.51 -11.84
C SER A 237 -39.32 -3.44 -12.89
N SER A 238 -40.40 -2.75 -12.68
CA SER A 238 -40.89 -1.67 -13.54
C SER A 238 -40.88 -0.35 -12.80
N ALA A 239 -39.72 0.33 -12.81
CA ALA A 239 -39.61 1.77 -12.58
C ALA A 239 -38.43 2.33 -13.35
#